data_9026b957170108384b1bd660b98da959
#
_entry.id   9026b957170108384b1bd660b98da959
#
_cell.length_a   1.000
_cell.length_b   1.000
_cell.length_c   1.000
_cell.angle_alpha   90.00
_cell.angle_beta   90.00
_cell.angle_gamma   90.00
#
_symmetry.space_group_name_H-M   'P 1'
#
loop_
_entity.id
_entity.type
_entity.pdbx_description
1 polymer ?
#
loop_
_entity_poly.entity_id
_entity_poly.type
_entity_poly.pdbx_seq_one_letter_code
_entity_poly.pdbx_strand_id
1 'polypeptide(L)'
;MTKKYFPNISNLIQDERLFLIAPRKKLTQEICDRLRRYEGSSRENRELHDEQIWTLLFTYGFIAGPESLQSLSDLAKVLTEGECAWAPEHEALLEMLPVSSRRSIQGDSGGTTEIDLILGDIASRDRTQSSVAFKPNGSPSWVCMVEAKWLSDIACRTTQDLHWNQLIRVIENALTFQTANSQPRCPDQVHVTLLTPATFRHDGEPSGSRFYYYKYNEYKQYPYLVLTDLGRAAIEMRQGFVGWSTPEDLMSHLEKLRLHWVTYEEVFKRMPDSEFKMQFGKFIASNASGVISV
;
A
#
# COMPACT_ATOMS: atom_id res chain seq x y z
N MET A 1 13.87 27.64 -19.68
CA MET A 1 13.01 26.43 -19.58
C MET A 1 13.85 25.29 -19.04
N THR A 2 13.69 24.95 -17.77
CA THR A 2 14.33 23.79 -17.16
C THR A 2 13.66 22.54 -17.73
N LYS A 3 14.41 21.72 -18.45
CA LYS A 3 13.91 20.42 -18.91
C LYS A 3 13.47 19.60 -17.70
N LYS A 4 12.15 19.28 -17.61
CA LYS A 4 11.68 18.31 -16.62
C LYS A 4 12.46 17.03 -16.81
N TYR A 5 13.07 16.52 -15.76
CA TYR A 5 13.78 15.26 -15.78
C TYR A 5 12.80 14.13 -15.55
N PHE A 6 12.87 13.11 -16.40
CA PHE A 6 12.10 11.87 -16.21
C PHE A 6 13.06 10.68 -16.17
N PRO A 7 12.84 9.70 -15.30
CA PRO A 7 13.57 8.45 -15.39
C PRO A 7 13.34 7.84 -16.76
N ASN A 8 14.33 7.11 -17.29
CA ASN A 8 14.19 6.48 -18.60
C ASN A 8 13.11 5.39 -18.54
N ILE A 9 11.88 5.76 -18.89
CA ILE A 9 10.69 4.92 -18.83
C ILE A 9 10.84 3.69 -19.72
N SER A 10 11.52 3.82 -20.85
CA SER A 10 11.75 2.68 -21.76
C SER A 10 12.59 1.61 -21.06
N ASN A 11 13.60 2.00 -20.30
CA ASN A 11 14.40 1.06 -19.52
C ASN A 11 13.60 0.46 -18.36
N LEU A 12 12.75 1.25 -17.71
CA LEU A 12 11.87 0.78 -16.63
C LEU A 12 10.93 -0.34 -17.12
N ILE A 13 10.26 -0.14 -18.26
CA ILE A 13 9.32 -1.13 -18.82
C ILE A 13 10.01 -2.40 -19.26
N GLN A 14 11.26 -2.31 -19.74
CA GLN A 14 12.05 -3.44 -20.21
C GLN A 14 12.75 -4.19 -19.08
N ASP A 15 12.77 -3.64 -17.88
CA ASP A 15 13.41 -4.28 -16.73
C ASP A 15 12.55 -5.44 -16.21
N GLU A 16 13.03 -6.66 -16.41
CA GLU A 16 12.34 -7.87 -15.95
C GLU A 16 12.12 -7.87 -14.44
N ARG A 17 12.95 -7.18 -13.65
CA ARG A 17 12.78 -7.05 -12.20
C ARG A 17 11.48 -6.35 -11.83
N LEU A 18 10.95 -5.49 -12.71
CA LEU A 18 9.66 -4.86 -12.48
C LEU A 18 8.53 -5.89 -12.29
N PHE A 19 8.62 -7.05 -12.94
CA PHE A 19 7.64 -8.13 -12.76
C PHE A 19 7.71 -8.82 -11.40
N LEU A 20 8.76 -8.59 -10.62
CA LEU A 20 8.83 -9.07 -9.23
C LEU A 20 7.80 -8.37 -8.35
N ILE A 21 7.54 -7.09 -8.59
CA ILE A 21 6.62 -6.26 -7.79
C ILE A 21 5.32 -5.92 -8.53
N ALA A 22 5.31 -5.96 -9.86
CA ALA A 22 4.17 -5.60 -10.69
C ALA A 22 3.89 -6.69 -11.72
N PRO A 23 3.35 -7.85 -11.31
CA PRO A 23 3.14 -8.99 -12.20
C PRO A 23 2.08 -8.75 -13.27
N ARG A 24 1.22 -7.75 -13.08
CA ARG A 24 0.16 -7.36 -14.02
C ARG A 24 0.72 -6.48 -15.14
N LYS A 25 1.23 -7.10 -16.20
CA LYS A 25 1.81 -6.37 -17.38
C LYS A 25 0.92 -5.23 -17.87
N LYS A 26 -0.41 -5.44 -17.93
CA LYS A 26 -1.35 -4.43 -18.40
C LYS A 26 -1.35 -3.19 -17.50
N LEU A 27 -1.39 -3.38 -16.18
CA LEU A 27 -1.35 -2.27 -15.21
C LEU A 27 -0.03 -1.50 -15.32
N THR A 28 1.09 -2.22 -15.34
CA THR A 28 2.42 -1.62 -15.50
C THR A 28 2.50 -0.79 -16.76
N GLN A 29 1.98 -1.31 -17.88
CA GLN A 29 1.93 -0.59 -19.14
C GLN A 29 1.08 0.68 -19.05
N GLU A 30 -0.11 0.60 -18.42
CA GLU A 30 -1.01 1.74 -18.21
C GLU A 30 -0.35 2.84 -17.35
N ILE A 31 0.33 2.47 -16.25
CA ILE A 31 1.07 3.42 -15.41
C ILE A 31 2.19 4.09 -16.21
N CYS A 32 2.97 3.32 -16.96
CA CYS A 32 4.04 3.84 -17.78
C CYS A 32 3.55 4.74 -18.92
N ASP A 33 2.39 4.43 -19.53
CA ASP A 33 1.78 5.27 -20.55
C ASP A 33 1.24 6.59 -19.97
N ARG A 34 0.76 6.56 -18.73
CA ARG A 34 0.40 7.81 -18.00
C ARG A 34 1.64 8.66 -17.75
N LEU A 35 2.74 8.05 -17.32
CA LEU A 35 4.00 8.76 -17.06
C LEU A 35 4.56 9.36 -18.36
N ARG A 36 4.52 8.66 -19.50
CA ARG A 36 4.92 9.19 -20.83
C ARG A 36 4.07 10.38 -21.25
N ARG A 37 2.75 10.33 -21.04
CA ARG A 37 1.86 11.46 -21.33
C ARG A 37 2.22 12.68 -20.49
N TYR A 38 2.70 12.46 -19.28
CA TYR A 38 3.15 13.52 -18.39
C TYR A 38 4.46 14.16 -18.92
N GLU A 39 5.41 13.34 -19.37
CA GLU A 39 6.65 13.79 -19.98
C GLU A 39 6.41 14.65 -21.22
N GLY A 40 5.48 14.24 -22.10
CA GLY A 40 5.12 14.94 -23.34
C GLY A 40 4.25 16.19 -23.13
N SER A 41 3.74 16.45 -21.93
CA SER A 41 2.85 17.58 -21.69
C SER A 41 3.64 18.88 -21.51
N SER A 42 3.34 19.90 -22.34
CA SER A 42 3.91 21.26 -22.24
C SER A 42 3.36 22.10 -21.10
N ARG A 43 2.55 21.52 -20.21
CA ARG A 43 1.93 22.25 -19.10
C ARG A 43 2.92 22.40 -17.96
N GLU A 44 3.49 23.58 -17.86
CA GLU A 44 4.62 23.96 -17.00
C GLU A 44 4.36 23.82 -15.47
N ASN A 45 3.13 23.60 -15.01
CA ASN A 45 2.77 23.69 -13.59
C ASN A 45 1.85 22.56 -13.10
N ARG A 46 1.87 21.35 -13.69
CA ARG A 46 1.16 20.23 -13.08
C ARG A 46 2.12 19.39 -12.27
N GLU A 47 1.97 19.47 -10.97
CA GLU A 47 2.49 18.43 -10.08
C GLU A 47 1.92 17.07 -10.50
N LEU A 48 2.74 16.05 -10.43
CA LEU A 48 2.30 14.68 -10.75
C LEU A 48 1.47 14.16 -9.57
N HIS A 49 0.14 14.12 -9.75
CA HIS A 49 -0.82 13.72 -8.70
C HIS A 49 -1.18 12.23 -8.74
N ASP A 50 -0.48 11.41 -9.51
CA ASP A 50 -0.80 10.00 -9.71
C ASP A 50 -0.13 9.13 -8.63
N GLU A 51 -0.88 8.72 -7.61
CA GLU A 51 -0.41 7.90 -6.50
C GLU A 51 0.22 6.58 -6.94
N GLN A 52 -0.35 5.93 -7.96
CA GLN A 52 0.16 4.67 -8.49
C GLN A 52 1.55 4.85 -9.12
N ILE A 53 1.79 5.96 -9.81
CA ILE A 53 3.12 6.27 -10.36
C ILE A 53 4.13 6.43 -9.23
N TRP A 54 3.80 7.18 -8.17
CA TRP A 54 4.70 7.39 -7.05
C TRP A 54 4.98 6.08 -6.32
N THR A 55 3.94 5.30 -5.99
CA THR A 55 4.08 4.00 -5.32
C THR A 55 4.95 3.04 -6.14
N LEU A 56 4.73 2.99 -7.47
CA LEU A 56 5.56 2.18 -8.37
C LEU A 56 7.03 2.63 -8.34
N LEU A 57 7.31 3.92 -8.49
CA LEU A 57 8.69 4.42 -8.58
C LEU A 57 9.45 4.24 -7.25
N PHE A 58 8.81 4.51 -6.12
CA PHE A 58 9.40 4.28 -4.80
C PHE A 58 9.68 2.80 -4.55
N THR A 59 8.75 1.91 -4.87
CA THR A 59 8.95 0.46 -4.71
C THR A 59 10.01 -0.08 -5.67
N TYR A 60 9.97 0.35 -6.93
CA TYR A 60 10.96 -0.06 -7.94
C TYR A 60 12.38 0.33 -7.54
N GLY A 61 12.57 1.47 -6.88
CA GLY A 61 13.88 1.92 -6.42
C GLY A 61 14.62 0.92 -5.54
N PHE A 62 13.89 0.07 -4.82
CA PHE A 62 14.48 -1.00 -4.00
C PHE A 62 14.93 -2.20 -4.83
N ILE A 63 14.36 -2.44 -6.01
CA ILE A 63 14.73 -3.56 -6.87
C ILE A 63 15.61 -3.16 -8.04
N ALA A 64 15.80 -1.88 -8.27
CA ALA A 64 16.61 -1.35 -9.36
C ALA A 64 18.12 -1.64 -9.22
N GLY A 65 18.58 -1.91 -7.99
CA GLY A 65 19.97 -2.25 -7.67
C GLY A 65 20.31 -3.74 -7.91
N PRO A 66 21.59 -4.10 -7.80
CA PRO A 66 22.05 -5.48 -8.01
C PRO A 66 21.59 -6.46 -6.89
N GLU A 67 21.25 -5.95 -5.73
CA GLU A 67 20.88 -6.73 -4.53
C GLU A 67 19.39 -6.63 -4.22
N SER A 68 18.54 -6.91 -5.20
CA SER A 68 17.09 -6.67 -5.12
C SER A 68 16.40 -7.37 -3.93
N LEU A 69 16.79 -8.60 -3.57
CA LEU A 69 16.20 -9.31 -2.44
C LEU A 69 16.56 -8.67 -1.08
N GLN A 70 17.82 -8.26 -0.89
CA GLN A 70 18.22 -7.54 0.32
C GLN A 70 17.52 -6.20 0.41
N SER A 71 17.35 -5.54 -0.71
CA SER A 71 16.69 -4.23 -0.79
C SER A 71 15.20 -4.30 -0.48
N LEU A 72 14.50 -5.40 -0.83
CA LEU A 72 13.12 -5.64 -0.39
C LEU A 72 13.03 -5.85 1.13
N SER A 73 14.08 -6.42 1.76
CA SER A 73 14.19 -6.46 3.22
C SER A 73 14.21 -5.04 3.82
N ASP A 74 14.93 -4.12 3.20
CA ASP A 74 15.01 -2.74 3.67
C ASP A 74 13.70 -1.97 3.43
N LEU A 75 13.00 -2.26 2.33
CA LEU A 75 11.64 -1.75 2.11
C LEU A 75 10.67 -2.26 3.18
N ALA A 76 10.67 -3.55 3.47
CA ALA A 76 9.83 -4.12 4.52
C ALA A 76 10.13 -3.49 5.89
N LYS A 77 11.41 -3.34 6.25
CA LYS A 77 11.82 -2.70 7.50
C LYS A 77 11.33 -1.26 7.62
N VAL A 78 11.39 -0.46 6.56
CA VAL A 78 10.92 0.92 6.64
C VAL A 78 9.40 0.97 6.77
N LEU A 79 8.68 0.14 6.01
CA LEU A 79 7.21 0.13 6.01
C LEU A 79 6.60 -0.46 7.28
N THR A 80 7.32 -1.32 8.00
CA THR A 80 6.89 -1.93 9.27
C THR A 80 7.65 -1.39 10.48
N GLU A 81 8.36 -0.26 10.33
CA GLU A 81 9.18 0.35 11.40
C GLU A 81 10.15 -0.66 12.05
N GLY A 82 10.60 -1.65 11.29
CA GLY A 82 11.54 -2.68 11.73
C GLY A 82 10.92 -3.88 12.43
N GLU A 83 9.60 -3.96 12.54
CA GLU A 83 8.93 -5.06 13.25
C GLU A 83 8.95 -6.39 12.48
N CYS A 84 9.15 -6.37 11.15
CA CYS A 84 9.15 -7.57 10.32
C CYS A 84 10.53 -7.90 9.73
N ALA A 85 10.86 -9.19 9.73
CA ALA A 85 12.02 -9.73 9.05
C ALA A 85 11.63 -10.28 7.67
N TRP A 86 12.41 -9.92 6.65
CA TRP A 86 12.21 -10.42 5.28
C TRP A 86 12.87 -11.79 5.10
N ALA A 87 12.17 -12.71 4.47
CA ALA A 87 12.66 -14.01 4.04
C ALA A 87 12.62 -14.13 2.50
N PRO A 88 13.42 -15.03 1.90
CA PRO A 88 13.45 -15.20 0.43
C PRO A 88 12.09 -15.56 -0.20
N GLU A 89 11.21 -16.17 0.59
CA GLU A 89 9.88 -16.62 0.16
C GLU A 89 8.82 -15.50 0.19
N HIS A 90 9.16 -14.34 0.80
CA HIS A 90 8.25 -13.21 0.85
C HIS A 90 8.15 -12.52 -0.52
N GLU A 91 6.98 -12.00 -0.80
CA GLU A 91 6.73 -11.23 -2.03
C GLU A 91 6.33 -9.78 -1.68
N ALA A 92 6.52 -8.88 -2.65
CA ALA A 92 6.02 -7.51 -2.61
C ALA A 92 5.28 -7.24 -3.92
N LEU A 93 3.99 -6.90 -3.85
CA LEU A 93 3.12 -6.80 -5.02
C LEU A 93 2.31 -5.50 -4.99
N LEU A 94 2.26 -4.81 -6.13
CA LEU A 94 1.52 -3.56 -6.33
C LEU A 94 0.11 -3.82 -6.84
N GLU A 95 -0.84 -2.99 -6.40
CA GLU A 95 -2.21 -2.93 -6.91
C GLU A 95 -2.93 -4.28 -6.91
N MET A 96 -2.96 -4.93 -5.75
CA MET A 96 -3.51 -6.26 -5.61
C MET A 96 -4.82 -6.28 -4.83
N LEU A 97 -5.70 -7.18 -5.22
CA LEU A 97 -6.95 -7.48 -4.52
C LEU A 97 -6.73 -8.62 -3.53
N PRO A 98 -6.76 -8.37 -2.22
CA PRO A 98 -6.55 -9.41 -1.23
C PRO A 98 -7.73 -10.39 -1.16
N VAL A 99 -7.43 -11.67 -0.98
CA VAL A 99 -8.44 -12.67 -0.61
C VAL A 99 -8.83 -12.42 0.85
N SER A 100 -9.96 -11.79 1.04
CA SER A 100 -10.51 -11.43 2.34
C SER A 100 -11.95 -11.93 2.48
N SER A 101 -12.52 -11.81 3.67
CA SER A 101 -13.92 -12.20 3.95
C SER A 101 -14.94 -11.31 3.24
N ARG A 102 -14.52 -10.16 2.74
CA ARG A 102 -15.42 -9.23 2.10
C ARG A 102 -15.86 -9.77 0.75
N ARG A 103 -17.10 -10.22 0.67
CA ARG A 103 -17.75 -10.50 -0.61
C ARG A 103 -18.28 -9.19 -1.18
N SER A 104 -18.13 -8.98 -2.48
CA SER A 104 -18.87 -7.92 -3.15
C SER A 104 -20.36 -8.18 -2.93
N ILE A 105 -21.03 -7.23 -2.31
CA ILE A 105 -22.50 -7.24 -2.25
C ILE A 105 -22.97 -7.05 -3.67
N GLN A 106 -23.97 -7.84 -4.08
CA GLN A 106 -24.53 -7.76 -5.42
C GLN A 106 -25.03 -6.32 -5.67
N GLY A 107 -24.38 -5.59 -6.57
CA GLY A 107 -24.65 -4.17 -6.84
C GLY A 107 -23.66 -3.18 -6.20
N ASP A 108 -22.74 -3.62 -5.36
CA ASP A 108 -21.68 -2.78 -4.80
C ASP A 108 -20.41 -2.84 -5.66
N SER A 109 -20.25 -1.87 -6.54
CA SER A 109 -19.00 -1.69 -7.30
C SER A 109 -17.79 -1.31 -6.42
N GLY A 110 -18.02 -1.02 -5.13
CA GLY A 110 -17.01 -0.67 -4.14
C GLY A 110 -16.56 -1.84 -3.25
N GLY A 111 -17.01 -3.08 -3.52
CA GLY A 111 -16.77 -4.25 -2.66
C GLY A 111 -15.33 -4.70 -2.52
N THR A 112 -14.48 -4.42 -3.49
CA THR A 112 -13.06 -4.80 -3.47
C THR A 112 -12.20 -3.55 -3.51
N THR A 113 -11.33 -3.38 -2.51
CA THR A 113 -10.33 -2.31 -2.50
C THR A 113 -9.02 -2.93 -2.96
N GLU A 114 -8.47 -2.43 -4.07
CA GLU A 114 -7.08 -2.70 -4.43
C GLU A 114 -6.19 -2.08 -3.35
N ILE A 115 -5.17 -2.81 -2.95
CA ILE A 115 -4.15 -2.36 -2.01
C ILE A 115 -2.97 -1.86 -2.83
N ASP A 116 -2.54 -0.63 -2.59
CA ASP A 116 -1.49 0.02 -3.39
C ASP A 116 -0.19 -0.78 -3.39
N LEU A 117 0.18 -1.34 -2.23
CA LEU A 117 1.32 -2.25 -2.09
C LEU A 117 1.04 -3.26 -0.97
N ILE A 118 1.28 -4.54 -1.21
CA ILE A 118 1.20 -5.60 -0.22
C ILE A 118 2.51 -6.38 -0.17
N LEU A 119 2.99 -6.70 1.05
CA LEU A 119 4.25 -7.40 1.29
C LEU A 119 4.10 -8.50 2.33
N GLY A 120 5.01 -9.48 2.29
CA GLY A 120 5.17 -10.53 3.31
C GLY A 120 4.81 -11.92 2.84
N ASP A 121 4.13 -12.67 3.69
CA ASP A 121 3.67 -14.04 3.45
C ASP A 121 2.48 -14.08 2.49
N ILE A 122 2.73 -13.75 1.24
CA ILE A 122 1.71 -13.63 0.20
C ILE A 122 2.08 -14.45 -1.04
N ALA A 123 1.09 -14.75 -1.86
CA ALA A 123 1.33 -15.25 -3.21
C ALA A 123 0.22 -14.76 -4.14
N SER A 124 0.60 -14.32 -5.33
CA SER A 124 -0.34 -14.14 -6.42
C SER A 124 -0.90 -15.50 -6.84
N ARG A 125 -2.22 -15.61 -6.92
CA ARG A 125 -2.89 -16.84 -7.40
C ARG A 125 -2.55 -17.18 -8.85
N ASP A 126 -2.44 -16.14 -9.64
CA ASP A 126 -1.99 -16.17 -11.01
C ASP A 126 -1.35 -14.80 -11.27
N ARG A 127 -0.11 -14.77 -11.78
CA ARG A 127 0.62 -13.54 -12.07
C ARG A 127 -0.09 -12.63 -13.09
N THR A 128 -1.12 -13.12 -13.75
CA THR A 128 -1.95 -12.33 -14.68
C THR A 128 -3.17 -11.72 -13.99
N GLN A 129 -3.57 -12.23 -12.81
CA GLN A 129 -4.72 -11.76 -12.05
C GLN A 129 -4.30 -10.75 -10.97
N SER A 130 -5.26 -9.90 -10.59
CA SER A 130 -5.07 -8.94 -9.50
C SER A 130 -5.20 -9.57 -8.11
N SER A 131 -5.53 -10.84 -8.00
CA SER A 131 -5.84 -11.48 -6.72
C SER A 131 -4.58 -11.99 -6.02
N VAL A 132 -4.44 -11.67 -4.73
CA VAL A 132 -3.37 -12.14 -3.84
C VAL A 132 -3.98 -12.83 -2.63
N ALA A 133 -3.34 -13.92 -2.19
CA ALA A 133 -3.77 -14.68 -1.02
C ALA A 133 -2.64 -14.79 0.00
N PHE A 134 -2.99 -15.04 1.25
CA PHE A 134 -2.05 -15.41 2.28
C PHE A 134 -1.41 -16.77 1.95
N LYS A 135 -0.10 -16.85 2.05
CA LYS A 135 0.70 -18.06 1.89
C LYS A 135 1.72 -18.14 3.02
N PRO A 136 1.40 -18.86 4.11
CA PRO A 136 2.31 -18.92 5.25
C PRO A 136 3.62 -19.63 4.85
N ASN A 137 4.74 -18.95 5.06
CA ASN A 137 6.08 -19.46 4.75
C ASN A 137 6.94 -19.64 6.01
N GLY A 138 6.48 -19.19 7.17
CA GLY A 138 7.21 -19.25 8.42
C GLY A 138 6.33 -19.04 9.65
N SER A 139 6.97 -18.87 10.82
CA SER A 139 6.31 -18.48 12.07
C SER A 139 7.28 -17.56 12.84
N PRO A 140 6.83 -16.37 13.27
CA PRO A 140 5.51 -15.81 12.98
C PRO A 140 5.36 -15.39 11.51
N SER A 141 4.21 -15.68 10.95
CA SER A 141 3.84 -15.21 9.61
C SER A 141 3.30 -13.78 9.67
N TRP A 142 3.56 -12.99 8.63
CA TRP A 142 3.15 -11.60 8.61
C TRP A 142 2.73 -11.10 7.23
N VAL A 143 1.91 -10.07 7.22
CA VAL A 143 1.55 -9.32 6.02
C VAL A 143 1.57 -7.82 6.33
N CYS A 144 2.00 -7.01 5.37
CA CYS A 144 1.90 -5.55 5.42
C CYS A 144 1.09 -5.07 4.22
N MET A 145 0.01 -4.33 4.47
CA MET A 145 -0.81 -3.65 3.48
C MET A 145 -0.58 -2.15 3.56
N VAL A 146 -0.21 -1.55 2.45
CA VAL A 146 0.10 -0.12 2.36
C VAL A 146 -1.00 0.62 1.64
N GLU A 147 -1.50 1.68 2.25
CA GLU A 147 -2.35 2.70 1.64
C GLU A 147 -1.50 3.92 1.37
N ALA A 148 -1.26 4.20 0.11
CA ALA A 148 -0.46 5.33 -0.33
C ALA A 148 -1.35 6.55 -0.58
N LYS A 149 -0.93 7.72 -0.14
CA LYS A 149 -1.57 8.99 -0.42
C LYS A 149 -0.52 10.02 -0.81
N TRP A 150 -0.67 10.58 -2.00
CA TRP A 150 0.25 11.61 -2.49
C TRP A 150 -0.20 13.01 -2.06
N LEU A 151 -1.17 13.57 -2.77
CA LEU A 151 -1.76 14.87 -2.46
C LEU A 151 -3.25 14.77 -2.15
N SER A 152 -3.84 13.61 -2.37
CA SER A 152 -5.22 13.31 -2.04
C SER A 152 -5.38 13.02 -0.55
N ASP A 153 -6.61 13.07 -0.08
CA ASP A 153 -7.01 12.54 1.22
C ASP A 153 -7.64 11.16 1.06
N ILE A 154 -7.78 10.41 2.15
CA ILE A 154 -8.60 9.22 2.12
C ILE A 154 -10.05 9.62 1.88
N ALA A 155 -10.75 8.85 1.05
CA ALA A 155 -12.18 9.04 0.85
C ALA A 155 -12.89 8.87 2.20
N CYS A 156 -13.55 9.96 2.65
CA CYS A 156 -14.30 9.95 3.91
C CYS A 156 -15.67 9.27 3.77
N ARG A 157 -16.10 9.00 2.53
CA ARG A 157 -17.38 8.37 2.21
C ARG A 157 -17.19 7.41 1.06
N THR A 158 -17.72 6.20 1.18
CA THR A 158 -18.13 5.45 0.01
C THR A 158 -19.57 5.86 -0.33
N THR A 159 -19.99 5.74 -1.58
CA THR A 159 -21.36 6.08 -2.02
C THR A 159 -22.44 5.31 -1.26
N GLN A 160 -22.07 4.30 -0.49
CA GLN A 160 -22.96 3.34 0.16
C GLN A 160 -22.85 3.31 1.68
N ASP A 161 -21.76 3.82 2.27
CA ASP A 161 -21.58 3.89 3.72
C ASP A 161 -20.86 5.17 4.15
N LEU A 162 -21.56 6.01 4.92
CA LEU A 162 -21.07 7.28 5.43
C LEU A 162 -19.97 7.11 6.50
N HIS A 163 -19.82 5.91 7.06
CA HIS A 163 -18.88 5.61 8.14
C HIS A 163 -17.62 4.90 7.63
N TRP A 164 -17.57 4.53 6.34
CA TRP A 164 -16.48 3.78 5.76
C TRP A 164 -15.47 4.70 5.07
N ASN A 165 -14.42 5.00 5.79
CA ASN A 165 -13.25 5.63 5.21
C ASN A 165 -12.31 4.57 4.58
N GLN A 166 -11.41 5.03 3.71
CA GLN A 166 -10.51 4.15 2.98
C GLN A 166 -9.55 3.40 3.91
N LEU A 167 -9.08 4.03 5.00
CA LEU A 167 -8.18 3.40 5.96
C LEU A 167 -8.85 2.20 6.66
N ILE A 168 -10.12 2.34 7.10
CA ILE A 168 -10.82 1.22 7.75
C ILE A 168 -11.05 0.05 6.77
N ARG A 169 -11.19 0.33 5.47
CA ARG A 169 -11.30 -0.72 4.44
C ARG A 169 -10.01 -1.50 4.28
N VAL A 170 -8.87 -0.83 4.30
CA VAL A 170 -7.55 -1.50 4.25
C VAL A 170 -7.33 -2.31 5.52
N ILE A 171 -7.67 -1.76 6.70
CA ILE A 171 -7.61 -2.48 7.97
C ILE A 171 -8.51 -3.73 7.93
N GLU A 172 -9.73 -3.62 7.43
CA GLU A 172 -10.63 -4.78 7.28
C GLU A 172 -10.02 -5.86 6.39
N ASN A 173 -9.52 -5.46 5.21
CA ASN A 173 -8.88 -6.39 4.29
C ASN A 173 -7.68 -7.09 4.94
N ALA A 174 -6.90 -6.36 5.71
CA ALA A 174 -5.75 -6.90 6.41
C ALA A 174 -6.13 -7.88 7.51
N LEU A 175 -7.09 -7.52 8.37
CA LEU A 175 -7.58 -8.37 9.46
C LEU A 175 -8.29 -9.65 8.97
N THR A 176 -8.91 -9.60 7.79
CA THR A 176 -9.63 -10.71 7.17
C THR A 176 -8.83 -11.41 6.07
N PHE A 177 -7.57 -11.03 5.88
CA PHE A 177 -6.69 -11.62 4.88
C PHE A 177 -6.44 -13.10 5.17
N GLN A 178 -6.58 -13.94 4.16
CA GLN A 178 -6.58 -15.39 4.35
C GLN A 178 -6.04 -16.16 3.14
N THR A 179 -5.79 -17.45 3.38
CA THR A 179 -5.45 -18.38 2.31
C THR A 179 -6.62 -18.55 1.33
N ALA A 180 -6.28 -18.97 0.12
CA ALA A 180 -7.27 -19.17 -0.95
C ALA A 180 -8.00 -20.52 -0.90
N ASN A 181 -7.72 -21.36 0.08
CA ASN A 181 -8.24 -22.72 0.21
C ASN A 181 -9.53 -22.80 1.04
N SER A 182 -10.11 -23.98 1.11
CA SER A 182 -11.34 -24.25 1.87
C SER A 182 -11.16 -24.23 3.40
N GLN A 183 -9.93 -24.22 3.87
CA GLN A 183 -9.58 -24.06 5.29
C GLN A 183 -8.77 -22.77 5.45
N PRO A 184 -9.44 -21.65 5.61
CA PRO A 184 -8.77 -20.35 5.66
C PRO A 184 -7.85 -20.26 6.88
N ARG A 185 -6.64 -19.79 6.65
CA ARG A 185 -5.68 -19.41 7.67
C ARG A 185 -5.35 -17.94 7.50
N CYS A 186 -5.15 -17.25 8.62
CA CYS A 186 -4.79 -15.83 8.67
C CYS A 186 -3.34 -15.66 9.12
N PRO A 187 -2.70 -14.52 8.82
CA PRO A 187 -1.39 -14.17 9.35
C PRO A 187 -1.38 -14.08 10.88
N ASP A 188 -0.20 -14.34 11.47
CA ASP A 188 0.03 -14.14 12.92
C ASP A 188 0.15 -12.65 13.26
N GLN A 189 0.71 -11.85 12.33
CA GLN A 189 0.85 -10.40 12.45
C GLN A 189 0.33 -9.71 11.19
N VAL A 190 -0.35 -8.60 11.40
CA VAL A 190 -0.97 -7.81 10.33
C VAL A 190 -0.54 -6.35 10.49
N HIS A 191 0.16 -5.85 9.50
CA HIS A 191 0.63 -4.46 9.45
C HIS A 191 -0.18 -3.69 8.41
N VAL A 192 -0.63 -2.50 8.80
CA VAL A 192 -1.24 -1.53 7.88
C VAL A 192 -0.43 -0.25 7.95
N THR A 193 0.11 0.15 6.81
CA THR A 193 0.98 1.31 6.71
C THR A 193 0.32 2.39 5.86
N LEU A 194 0.17 3.56 6.43
CA LEU A 194 -0.17 4.77 5.70
C LEU A 194 1.14 5.39 5.16
N LEU A 195 1.24 5.56 3.85
CA LEU A 195 2.40 6.14 3.17
C LEU A 195 2.05 7.50 2.58
N THR A 196 2.66 8.58 3.09
CA THR A 196 2.34 9.96 2.66
C THR A 196 3.60 10.82 2.55
N PRO A 197 3.55 11.98 1.89
CA PRO A 197 4.56 13.01 2.05
C PRO A 197 4.71 13.45 3.52
N ALA A 198 5.93 13.77 3.96
CA ALA A 198 6.21 14.21 5.33
C ALA A 198 5.46 15.51 5.71
N THR A 199 5.18 16.35 4.72
CA THR A 199 4.40 17.58 4.92
C THR A 199 3.00 17.35 5.49
N PHE A 200 2.47 16.10 5.42
CA PHE A 200 1.16 15.75 5.97
C PHE A 200 1.24 14.98 7.30
N ARG A 201 2.43 14.57 7.71
CA ARG A 201 2.68 13.96 9.02
C ARG A 201 3.21 15.02 9.98
N HIS A 202 2.35 15.60 10.80
CA HIS A 202 2.74 16.60 11.77
C HIS A 202 2.83 16.00 13.16
N ASP A 203 4.00 16.08 13.77
CA ASP A 203 4.20 15.72 15.17
C ASP A 203 3.80 16.93 16.05
N GLY A 204 2.49 17.15 16.24
CA GLY A 204 2.02 18.07 17.24
C GLY A 204 0.97 19.13 16.87
N GLU A 205 0.91 19.63 15.63
CA GLU A 205 -0.10 20.62 15.25
C GLU A 205 -0.74 20.27 13.90
N PRO A 206 -2.07 20.15 13.83
CA PRO A 206 -2.77 19.78 12.59
C PRO A 206 -2.91 20.98 11.64
N SER A 207 -1.83 21.49 11.10
CA SER A 207 -1.91 22.51 10.06
C SER A 207 -2.12 21.84 8.70
N GLY A 208 -3.30 21.99 8.12
CA GLY A 208 -3.65 21.41 6.83
C GLY A 208 -4.25 19.99 6.95
N SER A 209 -5.18 19.87 7.89
CA SER A 209 -5.82 18.63 8.31
C SER A 209 -6.32 17.76 7.16
N ARG A 210 -5.61 16.69 6.92
CA ARG A 210 -6.12 15.56 6.13
C ARG A 210 -6.95 14.65 7.02
N PHE A 211 -8.01 14.06 6.48
CA PHE A 211 -8.88 13.17 7.23
C PHE A 211 -8.14 11.94 7.76
N TYR A 212 -7.18 11.40 7.00
CA TYR A 212 -6.37 10.27 7.43
C TYR A 212 -5.51 10.58 8.67
N TYR A 213 -5.09 11.82 8.90
CA TYR A 213 -4.37 12.22 10.10
C TYR A 213 -5.21 11.91 11.35
N TYR A 214 -6.48 12.33 11.35
CA TYR A 214 -7.38 12.10 12.48
C TYR A 214 -7.69 10.62 12.66
N LYS A 215 -8.04 9.92 11.58
CA LYS A 215 -8.41 8.51 11.65
C LYS A 215 -7.25 7.61 12.02
N TYR A 216 -6.05 7.86 11.53
CA TYR A 216 -4.86 7.13 11.93
C TYR A 216 -4.57 7.30 13.42
N ASN A 217 -4.52 8.55 13.91
CA ASN A 217 -4.25 8.84 15.32
C ASN A 217 -5.35 8.28 16.24
N GLU A 218 -6.61 8.39 15.82
CA GLU A 218 -7.76 7.82 16.53
C GLU A 218 -7.58 6.30 16.70
N TYR A 219 -7.31 5.56 15.64
CA TYR A 219 -7.13 4.11 15.69
C TYR A 219 -5.83 3.70 16.41
N LYS A 220 -4.76 4.48 16.29
CA LYS A 220 -3.50 4.23 16.99
C LYS A 220 -3.66 4.40 18.50
N GLN A 221 -4.36 5.44 18.93
CA GLN A 221 -4.57 5.77 20.34
C GLN A 221 -5.68 4.92 20.97
N TYR A 222 -6.74 4.64 20.21
CA TYR A 222 -7.93 3.94 20.67
C TYR A 222 -8.31 2.81 19.72
N PRO A 223 -7.57 1.67 19.73
CA PRO A 223 -7.78 0.58 18.76
C PRO A 223 -9.22 0.04 18.73
N TYR A 224 -9.95 0.10 19.84
CA TYR A 224 -11.35 -0.32 19.90
C TYR A 224 -12.29 0.46 18.96
N LEU A 225 -11.89 1.67 18.53
CA LEU A 225 -12.66 2.45 17.56
C LEU A 225 -12.64 1.83 16.16
N VAL A 226 -11.60 1.05 15.84
CA VAL A 226 -11.59 0.18 14.66
C VAL A 226 -12.79 -0.76 14.70
N LEU A 227 -13.07 -1.38 15.86
CA LEU A 227 -14.22 -2.28 16.04
C LEU A 227 -15.55 -1.54 15.86
N THR A 228 -15.63 -0.31 16.38
CA THR A 228 -16.84 0.51 16.26
C THR A 228 -17.14 0.83 14.79
N ASP A 229 -16.13 1.24 14.04
CA ASP A 229 -16.28 1.56 12.62
C ASP A 229 -16.51 0.30 11.76
N LEU A 230 -15.87 -0.83 12.09
CA LEU A 230 -16.12 -2.11 11.45
C LEU A 230 -17.47 -2.72 11.80
N GLY A 231 -17.93 -2.56 13.05
CA GLY A 231 -19.20 -3.10 13.54
C GLY A 231 -20.42 -2.41 12.94
N ARG A 232 -20.28 -1.15 12.52
CA ARG A 232 -21.32 -0.41 11.80
C ARG A 232 -21.54 -0.92 10.37
N ALA A 233 -20.50 -1.47 9.77
CA ALA A 233 -20.63 -2.18 8.52
C ALA A 233 -21.12 -3.60 8.82
N ALA A 234 -22.37 -3.88 8.51
CA ALA A 234 -23.12 -5.07 8.90
C ALA A 234 -22.26 -6.34 8.92
N ILE A 235 -22.03 -6.89 10.10
CA ILE A 235 -21.32 -8.16 10.36
C ILE A 235 -21.97 -9.29 9.52
N GLU A 236 -23.26 -9.19 9.26
CA GLU A 236 -24.06 -10.10 8.44
C GLU A 236 -23.56 -10.24 7.00
N MET A 237 -22.83 -9.24 6.49
CA MET A 237 -22.26 -9.26 5.13
C MET A 237 -20.93 -10.00 5.03
N ARG A 238 -20.35 -10.46 6.13
CA ARG A 238 -19.05 -11.13 6.19
C ARG A 238 -19.19 -12.66 6.24
N GLN A 239 -20.24 -13.18 5.64
CA GLN A 239 -20.46 -14.62 5.56
C GLN A 239 -19.31 -15.31 4.83
N GLY A 240 -18.67 -16.27 5.51
CA GLY A 240 -17.63 -17.14 4.97
C GLY A 240 -16.20 -16.85 5.44
N PHE A 241 -16.04 -15.96 6.42
CA PHE A 241 -14.78 -15.81 7.15
C PHE A 241 -14.83 -16.64 8.44
N VAL A 242 -13.88 -17.58 8.58
CA VAL A 242 -13.74 -18.38 9.78
C VAL A 242 -12.99 -17.53 10.81
N GLY A 243 -13.67 -17.05 11.83
CA GLY A 243 -13.05 -16.30 12.91
C GLY A 243 -13.65 -14.92 13.21
N TRP A 244 -14.77 -14.57 12.54
CA TRP A 244 -15.49 -13.31 12.81
C TRP A 244 -16.94 -13.56 13.20
N SER A 245 -17.19 -14.62 13.91
CA SER A 245 -18.55 -14.99 14.35
C SER A 245 -18.97 -14.23 15.61
N THR A 246 -18.02 -13.72 16.38
CA THR A 246 -18.28 -13.03 17.65
C THR A 246 -17.43 -11.75 17.79
N PRO A 247 -17.82 -10.78 18.65
CA PRO A 247 -17.00 -9.63 19.00
C PRO A 247 -15.63 -10.02 19.57
N GLU A 248 -15.57 -11.13 20.30
CA GLU A 248 -14.33 -11.66 20.88
C GLU A 248 -13.35 -12.13 19.81
N ASP A 249 -13.84 -12.78 18.75
CA ASP A 249 -13.02 -13.15 17.60
C ASP A 249 -12.39 -11.92 16.95
N LEU A 250 -13.17 -10.86 16.80
CA LEU A 250 -12.70 -9.60 16.22
C LEU A 250 -11.64 -8.94 17.10
N MET A 251 -11.80 -8.99 18.42
CA MET A 251 -10.78 -8.50 19.37
C MET A 251 -9.46 -9.25 19.21
N SER A 252 -9.51 -10.58 19.12
CA SER A 252 -8.30 -11.40 18.94
C SER A 252 -7.57 -11.10 17.64
N HIS A 253 -8.28 -10.75 16.57
CA HIS A 253 -7.70 -10.29 15.33
C HIS A 253 -7.11 -8.89 15.44
N LEU A 254 -7.76 -8.00 16.20
CA LEU A 254 -7.28 -6.63 16.42
C LEU A 254 -5.95 -6.60 17.19
N GLU A 255 -5.71 -7.53 18.10
CA GLU A 255 -4.42 -7.68 18.80
C GLU A 255 -3.23 -7.94 17.89
N LYS A 256 -3.49 -8.51 16.70
CA LYS A 256 -2.47 -8.76 15.67
C LYS A 256 -2.16 -7.52 14.83
N LEU A 257 -3.01 -6.49 14.89
CA LEU A 257 -2.88 -5.28 14.07
C LEU A 257 -1.75 -4.38 14.58
N ARG A 258 -0.92 -3.94 13.66
CA ARG A 258 0.08 -2.88 13.85
C ARG A 258 -0.16 -1.78 12.83
N LEU A 259 -0.32 -0.55 13.30
CA LEU A 259 -0.52 0.62 12.44
C LEU A 259 0.77 1.43 12.37
N HIS A 260 1.22 1.71 11.16
CA HIS A 260 2.41 2.49 10.86
C HIS A 260 2.05 3.70 10.00
N TRP A 261 2.81 4.77 10.16
CA TRP A 261 2.75 5.92 9.30
C TRP A 261 4.15 6.30 8.84
N VAL A 262 4.44 5.99 7.60
CA VAL A 262 5.76 6.18 6.98
C VAL A 262 5.65 7.27 5.92
N THR A 263 6.71 8.03 5.71
CA THR A 263 6.74 9.06 4.70
C THR A 263 7.54 8.63 3.47
N TYR A 264 7.21 9.21 2.31
CA TYR A 264 7.97 8.97 1.10
C TYR A 264 9.44 9.36 1.24
N GLU A 265 9.75 10.39 2.06
CA GLU A 265 11.10 10.82 2.39
C GLU A 265 11.85 9.75 3.16
N GLU A 266 11.22 9.10 4.13
CA GLU A 266 11.81 7.98 4.88
C GLU A 266 12.09 6.79 3.97
N VAL A 267 11.16 6.47 3.06
CA VAL A 267 11.34 5.43 2.05
C VAL A 267 12.49 5.78 1.11
N PHE A 268 12.54 7.01 0.58
CA PHE A 268 13.63 7.45 -0.29
C PHE A 268 15.01 7.38 0.41
N LYS A 269 15.07 7.83 1.64
CA LYS A 269 16.31 7.78 2.45
C LYS A 269 16.86 6.36 2.59
N ARG A 270 15.99 5.37 2.73
CA ARG A 270 16.33 3.95 2.89
C ARG A 270 16.55 3.22 1.57
N MET A 271 16.14 3.81 0.47
CA MET A 271 16.35 3.24 -0.86
C MET A 271 17.85 3.03 -1.10
N PRO A 272 18.29 1.88 -1.64
CA PRO A 272 19.69 1.62 -1.94
C PRO A 272 20.29 2.64 -2.90
N ASP A 273 21.55 3.00 -2.69
CA ASP A 273 22.25 3.90 -3.59
C ASP A 273 22.43 3.21 -4.95
N SER A 274 21.89 3.85 -5.97
CA SER A 274 21.86 3.34 -7.34
C SER A 274 21.76 4.50 -8.35
N GLU A 275 22.03 4.22 -9.60
CA GLU A 275 21.78 5.18 -10.66
C GLU A 275 20.31 5.58 -10.69
N PHE A 276 19.40 4.62 -10.48
CA PHE A 276 17.96 4.90 -10.39
C PHE A 276 17.64 5.89 -9.27
N LYS A 277 18.14 5.67 -8.04
CA LYS A 277 17.91 6.59 -6.91
C LYS A 277 18.37 8.01 -7.23
N MET A 278 19.57 8.14 -7.80
CA MET A 278 20.10 9.45 -8.21
C MET A 278 19.19 10.13 -9.25
N GLN A 279 18.74 9.38 -10.25
CA GLN A 279 17.86 9.88 -11.30
C GLN A 279 16.47 10.19 -10.73
N PHE A 280 15.96 9.37 -9.85
CA PHE A 280 14.67 9.56 -9.20
C PHE A 280 14.68 10.78 -8.27
N GLY A 281 15.76 11.04 -7.54
CA GLY A 281 15.92 12.27 -6.76
C GLY A 281 15.82 13.53 -7.63
N LYS A 282 16.45 13.53 -8.81
CA LYS A 282 16.31 14.64 -9.79
C LYS A 282 14.86 14.79 -10.30
N PHE A 283 14.19 13.65 -10.51
CA PHE A 283 12.77 13.64 -10.92
C PHE A 283 11.87 14.23 -9.84
N ILE A 284 12.06 13.85 -8.56
CA ILE A 284 11.34 14.40 -7.41
C ILE A 284 11.58 15.91 -7.32
N ALA A 285 12.83 16.34 -7.35
CA ALA A 285 13.18 17.76 -7.28
C ALA A 285 12.53 18.59 -8.40
N SER A 286 12.33 18.01 -9.59
CA SER A 286 11.72 18.69 -10.73
C SER A 286 10.18 18.70 -10.71
N ASN A 287 9.55 17.72 -10.07
CA ASN A 287 8.10 17.47 -10.20
C ASN A 287 7.34 17.48 -8.87
N ALA A 288 8.05 17.47 -7.73
CA ALA A 288 7.46 17.33 -6.42
C ALA A 288 8.18 18.14 -5.32
N SER A 289 9.01 19.11 -5.69
CA SER A 289 9.82 19.91 -4.73
C SER A 289 8.99 20.70 -3.71
N GLY A 290 7.72 20.96 -4.00
CA GLY A 290 6.77 21.57 -3.07
C GLY A 290 6.09 20.58 -2.12
N VAL A 291 6.29 19.27 -2.32
CA VAL A 291 5.59 18.20 -1.60
C VAL A 291 6.56 17.32 -0.83
N ILE A 292 7.67 16.95 -1.46
CA ILE A 292 8.72 16.08 -0.87
C ILE A 292 10.06 16.83 -0.89
N SER A 293 10.81 16.68 0.21
CA SER A 293 12.20 17.11 0.34
C SER A 293 13.12 15.87 0.40
N VAL A 294 13.91 15.63 -0.66
CA VAL A 294 14.85 14.49 -0.76
C VAL A 294 16.26 14.98 -1.06
#